data_1f56ade3693a697f8a0cd88f2ccfea96
#
_entry.id   1f56ade3693a697f8a0cd88f2ccfea96
#
_cell.length_a   1.000
_cell.length_b   1.000
_cell.length_c   1.000
_cell.angle_alpha   90.00
_cell.angle_beta   90.00
_cell.angle_gamma   90.00
#
_symmetry.space_group_name_H-M   'P 1'
#
loop_
_entity.id
_entity.type
_entity.pdbx_description
1 polymer ?
#
loop_
_entity_poly.entity_id
_entity_poly.type
_entity_poly.pdbx_seq_one_letter_code
_entity_poly.pdbx_strand_id
1 'polypeptide(L)'
;LNSFDSAARLIAIFEAVGTEFGMSYFSIIDLFYGPLFLMALIVYARVTKYSRVEKMPEFEYFSWGLYCKIVGGLSLCFIYAIYYGGGDTLNYFRDGSIVAKLLFSNPAGFFTIMTEGNTPETRYVFNAETGFPIYRDAPTFFVVRVAAPIILLSGGSFVVTTMMFALFSFFCLAAAALVFSRSSLKHSRSF
;
A
#
# COMPACT_ATOMS: atom_id res chain seq x y z
N LEU A 1 -25.36 15.98 -23.14
CA LEU A 1 -24.95 14.61 -23.56
C LEU A 1 -23.45 14.53 -23.90
N ASN A 2 -22.80 15.64 -24.33
CA ASN A 2 -21.39 15.62 -24.78
C ASN A 2 -20.31 15.57 -23.68
N SER A 3 -20.63 15.93 -22.45
CA SER A 3 -19.66 16.00 -21.37
C SER A 3 -19.30 14.61 -20.80
N PHE A 4 -20.28 13.71 -20.68
CA PHE A 4 -20.06 12.32 -20.23
C PHE A 4 -19.27 11.50 -21.25
N ASP A 5 -19.53 11.70 -22.54
CA ASP A 5 -18.82 11.00 -23.61
C ASP A 5 -17.35 11.46 -23.71
N SER A 6 -17.09 12.73 -23.43
CA SER A 6 -15.72 13.26 -23.38
C SER A 6 -14.93 12.73 -22.20
N ALA A 7 -15.54 12.59 -21.02
CA ALA A 7 -14.91 11.98 -19.85
C ALA A 7 -14.61 10.49 -20.06
N ALA A 8 -15.57 9.74 -20.64
CA ALA A 8 -15.37 8.34 -20.98
C ALA A 8 -14.23 8.12 -21.99
N ARG A 9 -14.12 8.98 -22.99
CA ARG A 9 -13.01 8.95 -23.97
C ARG A 9 -11.67 9.28 -23.34
N LEU A 10 -11.60 10.26 -22.43
CA LEU A 10 -10.37 10.57 -21.69
C LEU A 10 -9.92 9.41 -20.81
N ILE A 11 -10.85 8.74 -20.14
CA ILE A 11 -10.56 7.53 -19.34
C ILE A 11 -10.02 6.42 -20.25
N ALA A 12 -10.68 6.14 -21.38
CA ALA A 12 -10.26 5.11 -22.32
C ALA A 12 -8.89 5.42 -22.96
N ILE A 13 -8.59 6.68 -23.27
CA ILE A 13 -7.27 7.08 -23.76
C ILE A 13 -6.21 6.92 -22.68
N PHE A 14 -6.51 7.28 -21.43
CA PHE A 14 -5.59 7.14 -20.33
C PHE A 14 -5.28 5.66 -20.03
N GLU A 15 -6.30 4.79 -20.07
CA GLU A 15 -6.13 3.34 -19.92
C GLU A 15 -5.33 2.74 -21.10
N ALA A 16 -5.60 3.15 -22.32
CA ALA A 16 -4.87 2.67 -23.50
C ALA A 16 -3.40 3.12 -23.48
N VAL A 17 -3.13 4.38 -23.14
CA VAL A 17 -1.76 4.89 -22.96
C VAL A 17 -1.09 4.19 -21.80
N GLY A 18 -1.79 3.93 -20.70
CA GLY A 18 -1.29 3.21 -19.55
C GLY A 18 -0.85 1.78 -19.88
N THR A 19 -1.57 1.08 -20.74
CA THR A 19 -1.20 -0.28 -21.18
C THR A 19 0.01 -0.30 -22.09
N GLU A 20 0.17 0.69 -22.98
CA GLU A 20 1.32 0.79 -23.86
C GLU A 20 2.64 1.13 -23.11
N PHE A 21 2.53 1.88 -22.00
CA PHE A 21 3.69 2.26 -21.18
C PHE A 21 3.92 1.32 -19.98
N GLY A 22 3.28 0.15 -19.91
CA GLY A 22 3.39 -0.77 -18.78
C GLY A 22 2.72 -0.25 -17.49
N MET A 23 1.93 0.81 -17.58
CA MET A 23 1.23 1.44 -16.44
C MET A 23 -0.15 0.81 -16.17
N SER A 24 -0.34 -0.45 -16.51
CA SER A 24 -1.61 -1.19 -16.33
C SER A 24 -2.14 -1.19 -14.88
N TYR A 25 -1.28 -0.89 -13.91
CA TYR A 25 -1.62 -0.82 -12.48
C TYR A 25 -1.96 0.58 -11.99
N PHE A 26 -1.72 1.61 -12.81
CA PHE A 26 -2.07 2.99 -12.46
C PHE A 26 -3.47 3.31 -12.97
N SER A 27 -4.34 3.66 -12.06
CA SER A 27 -5.70 4.12 -12.36
C SER A 27 -5.73 5.65 -12.41
N ILE A 28 -6.74 6.20 -13.10
CA ILE A 28 -7.04 7.63 -13.03
C ILE A 28 -7.29 8.08 -11.57
N ILE A 29 -7.73 7.17 -10.73
CA ILE A 29 -7.88 7.36 -9.28
C ILE A 29 -6.54 7.72 -8.64
N ASP A 30 -5.44 7.07 -9.04
CA ASP A 30 -4.10 7.33 -8.49
C ASP A 30 -3.63 8.77 -8.75
N LEU A 31 -4.05 9.36 -9.89
CA LEU A 31 -3.69 10.72 -10.27
C LEU A 31 -4.28 11.77 -9.29
N PHE A 32 -5.45 11.51 -8.71
CA PHE A 32 -6.09 12.42 -7.78
C PHE A 32 -5.84 12.03 -6.32
N TYR A 33 -6.00 10.75 -5.98
CA TYR A 33 -5.85 10.26 -4.61
C TYR A 33 -4.39 10.22 -4.16
N GLY A 34 -3.45 9.91 -5.07
CA GLY A 34 -2.02 9.89 -4.76
C GLY A 34 -1.50 11.22 -4.23
N PRO A 35 -1.63 12.35 -4.98
CA PRO A 35 -1.22 13.67 -4.51
C PRO A 35 -1.97 14.14 -3.27
N LEU A 36 -3.28 13.87 -3.17
CA LEU A 36 -4.08 14.24 -2.00
C LEU A 36 -3.59 13.52 -0.75
N PHE A 37 -3.36 12.22 -0.82
CA PHE A 37 -2.86 11.43 0.28
C PHE A 37 -1.43 11.82 0.66
N LEU A 38 -0.56 12.09 -0.34
CA LEU A 38 0.78 12.60 -0.11
C LEU A 38 0.76 13.93 0.64
N MET A 39 -0.12 14.86 0.24
CA MET A 39 -0.29 16.14 0.93
C MET A 39 -0.74 15.95 2.37
N ALA A 40 -1.68 15.05 2.62
CA ALA A 40 -2.11 14.70 3.98
C ALA A 40 -0.95 14.14 4.82
N LEU A 41 -0.09 13.30 4.25
CA LEU A 41 1.10 12.76 4.91
C LEU A 41 2.14 13.84 5.22
N ILE A 42 2.34 14.81 4.32
CA ILE A 42 3.24 15.97 4.54
C ILE A 42 2.74 16.81 5.71
N VAL A 43 1.44 17.14 5.73
CA VAL A 43 0.82 17.89 6.82
C VAL A 43 0.95 17.12 8.13
N TYR A 44 0.60 15.82 8.13
CA TYR A 44 0.74 14.96 9.29
C TYR A 44 2.17 14.92 9.83
N ALA A 45 3.17 14.76 8.95
CA ALA A 45 4.58 14.74 9.35
C ALA A 45 5.01 16.05 10.00
N ARG A 46 4.58 17.19 9.46
CA ARG A 46 4.89 18.51 10.01
C ARG A 46 4.22 18.75 11.35
N VAL A 47 2.92 18.49 11.44
CA VAL A 47 2.18 18.66 12.70
C VAL A 47 2.77 17.78 13.80
N THR A 48 3.09 16.52 13.49
CA THR A 48 3.69 15.58 14.46
C THR A 48 5.07 16.06 14.91
N LYS A 49 5.91 16.55 13.99
CA LYS A 49 7.21 17.12 14.32
C LYS A 49 7.04 18.29 15.29
N TYR A 50 6.28 19.33 14.92
CA TYR A 50 6.14 20.54 15.72
C TYR A 50 5.48 20.29 17.07
N SER A 51 4.55 19.34 17.17
CA SER A 51 3.86 19.03 18.44
C SER A 51 4.73 18.25 19.43
N ARG A 52 5.82 17.63 18.98
CA ARG A 52 6.60 16.69 19.80
C ARG A 52 8.06 17.04 19.96
N VAL A 53 8.63 17.87 19.09
CA VAL A 53 10.06 18.19 19.07
C VAL A 53 10.56 18.81 20.38
N GLU A 54 9.74 19.64 21.05
CA GLU A 54 10.10 20.26 22.34
C GLU A 54 10.26 19.24 23.47
N LYS A 55 9.47 18.15 23.44
CA LYS A 55 9.50 17.09 24.45
C LYS A 55 10.49 15.97 24.13
N MET A 56 10.71 15.73 22.85
CA MET A 56 11.54 14.65 22.31
C MET A 56 12.33 15.17 21.10
N PRO A 57 13.60 15.55 21.28
CA PRO A 57 14.42 16.14 20.21
C PRO A 57 14.57 15.21 18.98
N GLU A 58 14.45 13.90 19.16
CA GLU A 58 14.51 12.93 18.06
C GLU A 58 13.45 13.14 16.99
N PHE A 59 12.34 13.81 17.34
CA PHE A 59 11.28 14.18 16.37
C PHE A 59 11.71 15.28 15.38
N GLU A 60 12.88 15.88 15.54
CA GLU A 60 13.44 16.78 14.54
C GLU A 60 13.58 16.09 13.17
N TYR A 61 14.00 14.84 13.17
CA TYR A 61 14.23 14.04 11.96
C TYR A 61 12.99 13.27 11.48
N PHE A 62 11.89 13.32 12.22
CA PHE A 62 10.67 12.55 11.92
C PHE A 62 10.15 12.80 10.49
N SER A 63 10.04 14.07 10.10
CA SER A 63 9.53 14.42 8.76
C SER A 63 10.46 13.95 7.65
N TRP A 64 11.77 14.12 7.81
CA TRP A 64 12.74 13.67 6.82
C TRP A 64 12.74 12.15 6.67
N GLY A 65 12.71 11.42 7.78
CA GLY A 65 12.64 9.96 7.76
C GLY A 65 11.40 9.45 7.04
N LEU A 66 10.23 10.07 7.29
CA LEU A 66 8.99 9.70 6.61
C LEU A 66 9.06 10.02 5.10
N TYR A 67 9.58 11.20 4.71
CA TYR A 67 9.70 11.56 3.30
C TYR A 67 10.64 10.62 2.54
N CYS A 68 11.81 10.30 3.10
CA CYS A 68 12.74 9.35 2.51
C CYS A 68 12.07 7.96 2.33
N LYS A 69 11.27 7.53 3.31
CA LYS A 69 10.58 6.24 3.23
C LYS A 69 9.52 6.22 2.13
N ILE A 70 8.74 7.29 2.01
CA ILE A 70 7.72 7.43 0.95
C ILE A 70 8.39 7.48 -0.42
N VAL A 71 9.41 8.32 -0.60
CA VAL A 71 10.14 8.44 -1.87
C VAL A 71 10.77 7.11 -2.26
N GLY A 72 11.43 6.41 -1.33
CA GLY A 72 12.02 5.10 -1.59
C GLY A 72 10.96 4.06 -1.99
N GLY A 73 9.83 4.00 -1.29
CA GLY A 73 8.73 3.10 -1.61
C GLY A 73 8.12 3.38 -2.99
N LEU A 74 7.83 4.64 -3.30
CA LEU A 74 7.30 5.03 -4.61
C LEU A 74 8.31 4.78 -5.73
N SER A 75 9.59 5.06 -5.52
CA SER A 75 10.65 4.79 -6.52
C SER A 75 10.71 3.31 -6.87
N LEU A 76 10.68 2.41 -5.88
CA LEU A 76 10.60 0.97 -6.11
C LEU A 76 9.35 0.58 -6.90
N CYS A 77 8.19 1.12 -6.53
CA CYS A 77 6.94 0.86 -7.26
C CYS A 77 7.03 1.28 -8.72
N PHE A 78 7.54 2.48 -9.00
CA PHE A 78 7.69 2.95 -10.37
C PHE A 78 8.69 2.11 -11.16
N ILE A 79 9.81 1.69 -10.55
CA ILE A 79 10.78 0.80 -11.20
C ILE A 79 10.11 -0.54 -11.57
N TYR A 80 9.38 -1.17 -10.65
CA TYR A 80 8.71 -2.43 -10.95
C TYR A 80 7.58 -2.28 -11.96
N ALA A 81 6.79 -1.21 -11.88
CA ALA A 81 5.66 -1.02 -12.77
C ALA A 81 6.08 -0.58 -14.18
N ILE A 82 7.07 0.31 -14.31
CA ILE A 82 7.44 0.92 -15.61
C ILE A 82 8.61 0.18 -16.26
N TYR A 83 9.68 -0.09 -15.49
CA TYR A 83 10.90 -0.67 -16.08
C TYR A 83 10.80 -2.19 -16.22
N TYR A 84 10.33 -2.90 -15.17
CA TYR A 84 10.21 -4.36 -15.20
C TYR A 84 8.87 -4.83 -15.77
N GLY A 85 7.82 -4.01 -15.76
CA GLY A 85 6.48 -4.38 -16.21
C GLY A 85 5.87 -5.54 -15.42
N GLY A 86 6.40 -5.86 -14.24
CA GLY A 86 5.99 -7.00 -13.44
C GLY A 86 6.81 -7.14 -12.16
N GLY A 87 6.55 -8.22 -11.42
CA GLY A 87 7.28 -8.56 -10.19
C GLY A 87 6.36 -8.79 -9.00
N ASP A 88 6.94 -9.22 -7.89
CA ASP A 88 6.19 -9.64 -6.71
C ASP A 88 5.30 -8.54 -6.15
N THR A 89 5.76 -7.29 -6.14
CA THR A 89 5.00 -6.14 -5.65
C THR A 89 3.67 -5.96 -6.38
N LEU A 90 3.70 -6.09 -7.72
CA LEU A 90 2.51 -5.98 -8.56
C LEU A 90 1.60 -7.19 -8.40
N ASN A 91 2.19 -8.39 -8.29
CA ASN A 91 1.45 -9.62 -8.06
C ASN A 91 0.75 -9.62 -6.69
N TYR A 92 1.41 -9.14 -5.63
CA TYR A 92 0.77 -8.97 -4.32
C TYR A 92 -0.37 -7.97 -4.35
N PHE A 93 -0.22 -6.86 -5.06
CA PHE A 93 -1.30 -5.89 -5.21
C PHE A 93 -2.48 -6.48 -5.99
N ARG A 94 -2.21 -7.20 -7.09
CA ARG A 94 -3.24 -7.88 -7.89
C ARG A 94 -4.00 -8.90 -7.05
N ASP A 95 -3.28 -9.83 -6.42
CA ASP A 95 -3.89 -10.90 -5.63
C ASP A 95 -4.60 -10.34 -4.39
N GLY A 96 -4.01 -9.31 -3.75
CA GLY A 96 -4.65 -8.58 -2.65
C GLY A 96 -5.93 -7.86 -3.08
N SER A 97 -5.97 -7.34 -4.31
CA SER A 97 -7.17 -6.72 -4.88
C SER A 97 -8.28 -7.76 -5.15
N ILE A 98 -7.91 -8.97 -5.57
CA ILE A 98 -8.86 -10.08 -5.73
C ILE A 98 -9.48 -10.43 -4.37
N VAL A 99 -8.66 -10.59 -3.33
CA VAL A 99 -9.15 -10.88 -1.97
C VAL A 99 -9.98 -9.70 -1.43
N ALA A 100 -9.57 -8.46 -1.65
CA ALA A 100 -10.30 -7.27 -1.23
C ALA A 100 -11.71 -7.20 -1.84
N LYS A 101 -11.86 -7.55 -3.12
CA LYS A 101 -13.17 -7.60 -3.80
C LYS A 101 -14.13 -8.60 -3.18
N LEU A 102 -13.62 -9.70 -2.59
CA LEU A 102 -14.46 -10.68 -1.91
C LEU A 102 -15.26 -10.07 -0.76
N LEU A 103 -14.76 -9.03 -0.08
CA LEU A 103 -15.50 -8.39 1.01
C LEU A 103 -16.89 -7.89 0.56
N PHE A 104 -17.01 -7.47 -0.70
CA PHE A 104 -18.26 -6.93 -1.25
C PHE A 104 -19.11 -7.99 -1.97
N SER A 105 -18.46 -8.99 -2.61
CA SER A 105 -19.15 -10.03 -3.39
C SER A 105 -19.51 -11.28 -2.56
N ASN A 106 -18.61 -11.69 -1.66
CA ASN A 106 -18.78 -12.85 -0.78
C ASN A 106 -18.08 -12.60 0.56
N PRO A 107 -18.73 -11.86 1.51
CA PRO A 107 -18.10 -11.53 2.79
C PRO A 107 -17.69 -12.76 3.60
N ALA A 108 -18.49 -13.82 3.60
CA ALA A 108 -18.13 -15.07 4.30
C ALA A 108 -16.84 -15.67 3.72
N GLY A 109 -16.74 -15.73 2.39
CA GLY A 109 -15.52 -16.17 1.69
C GLY A 109 -14.32 -15.29 2.00
N PHE A 110 -14.49 -13.95 2.10
CA PHE A 110 -13.42 -13.05 2.52
C PHE A 110 -12.85 -13.45 3.88
N PHE A 111 -13.70 -13.63 4.89
CA PHE A 111 -13.22 -14.02 6.23
C PHE A 111 -12.59 -15.41 6.25
N THR A 112 -13.13 -16.37 5.48
CA THR A 112 -12.50 -17.70 5.31
C THR A 112 -11.09 -17.58 4.75
N ILE A 113 -10.90 -16.82 3.68
CA ILE A 113 -9.57 -16.60 3.07
C ILE A 113 -8.63 -15.84 4.02
N MET A 114 -9.14 -14.89 4.78
CA MET A 114 -8.33 -14.14 5.76
C MET A 114 -7.84 -15.00 6.92
N THR A 115 -8.56 -16.04 7.31
CA THR A 115 -8.20 -16.95 8.41
C THR A 115 -7.43 -18.18 7.93
N GLU A 116 -7.94 -18.89 6.94
CA GLU A 116 -7.43 -20.18 6.49
C GLU A 116 -6.42 -20.06 5.33
N GLY A 117 -6.47 -18.96 4.58
CA GLY A 117 -5.61 -18.74 3.42
C GLY A 117 -6.16 -19.37 2.13
N ASN A 118 -5.30 -19.48 1.11
CA ASN A 118 -5.64 -20.05 -0.19
C ASN A 118 -5.22 -21.52 -0.23
N THR A 119 -5.97 -22.38 0.45
CA THR A 119 -5.77 -23.83 0.47
C THR A 119 -6.62 -24.51 -0.62
N PRO A 120 -6.37 -25.79 -0.95
CA PRO A 120 -7.24 -26.52 -1.86
C PRO A 120 -8.71 -26.53 -1.44
N GLU A 121 -8.96 -26.56 -0.11
CA GLU A 121 -10.29 -26.58 0.48
C GLU A 121 -11.02 -25.25 0.39
N THR A 122 -10.29 -24.11 0.35
CA THR A 122 -10.90 -22.77 0.31
C THR A 122 -10.99 -22.19 -1.10
N ARG A 123 -10.45 -22.87 -2.10
CA ARG A 123 -10.42 -22.40 -3.50
C ARG A 123 -11.79 -22.14 -4.12
N TYR A 124 -12.83 -22.81 -3.65
CA TYR A 124 -14.19 -22.60 -4.14
C TYR A 124 -14.72 -21.18 -3.89
N VAL A 125 -14.06 -20.43 -3.02
CA VAL A 125 -14.42 -19.03 -2.74
C VAL A 125 -14.15 -18.12 -3.95
N PHE A 126 -13.16 -18.47 -4.77
CA PHE A 126 -12.79 -17.72 -5.97
C PHE A 126 -13.54 -18.24 -7.20
N ASN A 127 -14.01 -17.32 -8.04
CA ASN A 127 -14.72 -17.63 -9.29
C ASN A 127 -14.20 -16.76 -10.45
N ALA A 128 -14.78 -16.93 -11.63
CA ALA A 128 -14.38 -16.18 -12.82
C ALA A 128 -14.60 -14.66 -12.70
N GLU A 129 -15.55 -14.22 -11.88
CA GLU A 129 -15.85 -12.80 -11.67
C GLU A 129 -14.86 -12.15 -10.68
N THR A 130 -14.52 -12.84 -9.60
CA THR A 130 -13.57 -12.36 -8.59
C THR A 130 -12.13 -12.49 -9.07
N GLY A 131 -11.84 -13.47 -9.95
CA GLY A 131 -10.52 -13.87 -10.36
C GLY A 131 -9.88 -14.89 -9.42
N PHE A 132 -8.71 -15.40 -9.83
CA PHE A 132 -7.95 -16.41 -9.09
C PHE A 132 -6.58 -15.85 -8.70
N PRO A 133 -6.20 -15.89 -7.40
CA PRO A 133 -4.86 -15.51 -6.96
C PRO A 133 -3.78 -16.40 -7.59
N ILE A 134 -2.62 -15.80 -7.90
CA ILE A 134 -1.43 -16.51 -8.40
C ILE A 134 -0.79 -17.30 -7.27
N TYR A 135 -0.62 -16.65 -6.11
CA TYR A 135 0.06 -17.24 -4.97
C TYR A 135 -0.79 -18.27 -4.23
N ARG A 136 -0.19 -19.42 -3.95
CA ARG A 136 -0.86 -20.57 -3.33
C ARG A 136 -0.14 -21.08 -2.08
N ASP A 137 1.15 -20.80 -1.97
CA ASP A 137 1.95 -21.16 -0.82
C ASP A 137 1.62 -20.26 0.38
N ALA A 138 1.53 -20.83 1.56
CA ALA A 138 1.08 -20.13 2.76
C ALA A 138 1.94 -18.91 3.13
N PRO A 139 3.29 -18.94 3.05
CA PRO A 139 4.12 -17.78 3.38
C PRO A 139 3.87 -16.60 2.44
N THR A 140 3.83 -16.84 1.13
CA THR A 140 3.63 -15.78 0.12
C THR A 140 2.20 -15.25 0.17
N PHE A 141 1.22 -16.14 0.34
CA PHE A 141 -0.18 -15.75 0.47
C PHE A 141 -0.47 -14.96 1.76
N PHE A 142 0.34 -15.12 2.81
CA PHE A 142 0.25 -14.28 3.99
C PHE A 142 0.43 -12.79 3.66
N VAL A 143 1.35 -12.45 2.75
CA VAL A 143 1.55 -11.07 2.28
C VAL A 143 0.30 -10.55 1.57
N VAL A 144 -0.36 -11.39 0.75
CA VAL A 144 -1.64 -11.06 0.10
C VAL A 144 -2.72 -10.73 1.13
N ARG A 145 -2.82 -11.53 2.21
CA ARG A 145 -3.79 -11.28 3.29
C ARG A 145 -3.52 -9.96 4.02
N VAL A 146 -2.26 -9.60 4.23
CA VAL A 146 -1.91 -8.30 4.82
C VAL A 146 -2.19 -7.15 3.85
N ALA A 147 -1.98 -7.37 2.56
CA ALA A 147 -2.20 -6.36 1.54
C ALA A 147 -3.70 -6.05 1.33
N ALA A 148 -4.56 -7.05 1.36
CA ALA A 148 -5.99 -6.89 1.06
C ALA A 148 -6.71 -5.82 1.91
N PRO A 149 -6.59 -5.76 3.24
CA PRO A 149 -7.18 -4.69 4.05
C PRO A 149 -6.61 -3.31 3.72
N ILE A 150 -5.32 -3.22 3.42
CA ILE A 150 -4.67 -1.96 3.08
C ILE A 150 -5.17 -1.46 1.72
N ILE A 151 -5.38 -2.37 0.76
CA ILE A 151 -5.96 -2.07 -0.55
C ILE A 151 -7.40 -1.59 -0.40
N LEU A 152 -8.19 -2.19 0.49
CA LEU A 152 -9.54 -1.71 0.81
C LEU A 152 -9.51 -0.28 1.35
N LEU A 153 -8.62 0.01 2.31
CA LEU A 153 -8.49 1.33 2.90
C LEU A 153 -7.96 2.39 1.91
N SER A 154 -7.14 1.98 0.94
CA SER A 154 -6.64 2.86 -0.11
C SER A 154 -7.63 3.09 -1.26
N GLY A 155 -8.82 2.47 -1.21
CA GLY A 155 -9.79 2.52 -2.31
C GLY A 155 -9.33 1.82 -3.59
N GLY A 156 -8.40 0.86 -3.48
CA GLY A 156 -7.85 0.15 -4.64
C GLY A 156 -6.75 0.92 -5.40
N SER A 157 -6.29 2.06 -4.89
CA SER A 157 -5.19 2.83 -5.47
C SER A 157 -3.85 2.16 -5.19
N PHE A 158 -3.09 1.86 -6.23
CA PHE A 158 -1.77 1.25 -6.11
C PHE A 158 -0.76 2.19 -5.44
N VAL A 159 -0.78 3.47 -5.81
CA VAL A 159 0.11 4.50 -5.26
C VAL A 159 -0.18 4.75 -3.78
N VAL A 160 -1.46 4.89 -3.41
CA VAL A 160 -1.85 5.10 -2.01
C VAL A 160 -1.54 3.86 -1.16
N THR A 161 -1.80 2.65 -1.68
CA THR A 161 -1.45 1.38 -1.01
C THR A 161 0.05 1.35 -0.70
N THR A 162 0.90 1.72 -1.66
CA THR A 162 2.36 1.80 -1.46
C THR A 162 2.75 2.81 -0.38
N MET A 163 2.15 3.99 -0.40
CA MET A 163 2.41 5.00 0.63
C MET A 163 1.94 4.55 2.02
N MET A 164 0.83 3.80 2.12
CA MET A 164 0.36 3.22 3.39
C MET A 164 1.34 2.16 3.91
N PHE A 165 1.87 1.29 3.05
CA PHE A 165 2.92 0.34 3.45
C PHE A 165 4.20 1.06 3.89
N ALA A 166 4.61 2.11 3.17
CA ALA A 166 5.76 2.93 3.56
C ALA A 166 5.55 3.58 4.92
N LEU A 167 4.36 4.13 5.18
CA LEU A 167 3.97 4.72 6.46
C LEU A 167 4.00 3.69 7.59
N PHE A 168 3.39 2.52 7.40
CA PHE A 168 3.39 1.44 8.39
C PHE A 168 4.82 0.98 8.71
N SER A 169 5.63 0.72 7.69
CA SER A 169 7.04 0.35 7.85
C SER A 169 7.84 1.45 8.56
N PHE A 170 7.56 2.72 8.30
CA PHE A 170 8.19 3.83 8.99
C PHE A 170 7.86 3.84 10.48
N PHE A 171 6.61 3.61 10.87
CA PHE A 171 6.23 3.54 12.28
C PHE A 171 6.88 2.36 13.01
N CYS A 172 6.94 1.20 12.39
CA CYS A 172 7.64 0.04 12.96
C CYS A 172 9.12 0.38 13.23
N LEU A 173 9.79 1.01 12.26
CA LEU A 173 11.20 1.40 12.39
C LEU A 173 11.39 2.49 13.45
N ALA A 174 10.53 3.50 13.49
CA ALA A 174 10.58 4.57 14.48
C ALA A 174 10.34 4.04 15.91
N ALA A 175 9.39 3.13 16.08
CA ALA A 175 9.14 2.47 17.36
C ALA A 175 10.36 1.65 17.83
N ALA A 176 10.97 0.89 16.94
CA ALA A 176 12.19 0.11 17.24
C ALA A 176 13.34 1.04 17.65
N ALA A 177 13.55 2.15 16.93
CA ALA A 177 14.59 3.13 17.24
C ALA A 177 14.39 3.78 18.62
N LEU A 178 13.15 4.13 18.98
CA LEU A 178 12.82 4.68 20.30
C LEU A 178 13.07 3.68 21.45
N VAL A 179 12.72 2.42 21.24
CA VAL A 179 12.99 1.36 22.24
C VAL A 179 14.49 1.19 22.45
N PHE A 180 15.25 1.13 21.35
CA PHE A 180 16.70 0.98 21.41
C PHE A 180 17.39 2.17 22.09
N SER A 181 17.01 3.40 21.75
CA SER A 181 17.52 4.64 22.38
C SER A 181 17.31 4.62 23.91
N ARG A 182 16.11 4.25 24.35
CA ARG A 182 15.78 4.18 25.79
C ARG A 182 16.55 3.09 26.53
N SER A 183 16.79 1.95 25.91
CA SER A 183 17.56 0.85 26.54
C SER A 183 19.03 1.21 26.68
N SER A 184 19.62 1.87 25.69
CA SER A 184 21.01 2.35 25.72
C SER A 184 21.24 3.38 26.83
N LEU A 185 20.30 4.33 27.01
CA LEU A 185 20.39 5.33 28.08
C LEU A 185 20.27 4.74 29.49
N LYS A 186 19.50 3.66 29.67
CA LYS A 186 19.43 2.94 30.96
C LYS A 186 20.75 2.26 31.29
N HIS A 187 21.39 1.66 30.30
CA HIS A 187 22.67 0.97 30.51
C HIS A 187 23.80 1.93 30.85
N SER A 188 23.84 3.12 30.21
CA SER A 188 24.82 4.18 30.49
C SER A 188 24.68 4.82 31.89
N ARG A 189 23.52 4.72 32.55
CA ARG A 189 23.30 5.25 33.91
C ARG A 189 23.61 4.25 35.03
N SER A 190 23.93 3.00 34.69
CA SER A 190 24.26 1.94 35.64
C SER A 190 25.77 1.77 35.88
N PHE A 191 26.59 2.60 35.27
CA PHE A 191 28.02 2.81 35.53
C PHE A 191 28.28 4.19 36.13
#